data_b87ac5e5b29a1f8fa1da897183148a4d
#
_entry.id   b87ac5e5b29a1f8fa1da897183148a4d
#
_cell.length_a   1.000
_cell.length_b   1.000
_cell.length_c   1.000
_cell.angle_alpha   90.00
_cell.angle_beta   90.00
_cell.angle_gamma   90.00
#
_symmetry.space_group_name_H-M   'P 1'
#
loop_
_entity.id
_entity.type
_entity.pdbx_description
1 polymer ?
#
loop_
_entity_poly.entity_id
_entity_poly.type
_entity_poly.pdbx_seq_one_letter_code
_entity_poly.pdbx_strand_id
1 'polypeptide(L)'
;MARRTAPSKARPARTRKAALPSPEARRIVVLSRNPNLYSTRRLAEAAKKRGHLLRIVDTLACGIMVEPGRPALIHMGEELKDIDVVIPRIGASITGYGLAVVAQLEGMGIPVLNGSRAIAQSRDKLRGLQVLAQHGIAVPRTVMARDQTDVKDAIRRVGGLPVIVKLTQGTQGIGVMIAHSMKEISSILDTMWDLGQEIILQEFIAESKSSDVRILVVGDRAVGAMRRTARKGEFRSNIHRGGEGERYYPTKEYEECAVGAARALGLQVAGIDLLESASGPKVVEANSSPGFEGLEGATGLDIAGLIVEHAARIARAPTRA
;
A
#
# COMPACT_ATOMS: atom_id res chain seq x y z
N MET A 1 -6.62 60.05 -50.50
CA MET A 1 -7.35 58.77 -50.70
C MET A 1 -6.73 57.71 -49.79
N ALA A 2 -7.32 57.46 -48.63
CA ALA A 2 -6.84 56.49 -47.67
C ALA A 2 -7.77 55.25 -47.71
N ARG A 3 -7.20 54.09 -48.09
CA ARG A 3 -7.95 52.81 -48.07
C ARG A 3 -8.02 52.26 -46.64
N ARG A 4 -9.23 52.12 -46.10
CA ARG A 4 -9.53 51.43 -44.88
C ARG A 4 -9.51 49.91 -45.15
N THR A 5 -8.63 49.18 -44.47
CA THR A 5 -8.65 47.72 -44.39
C THR A 5 -9.62 47.27 -43.31
N ALA A 6 -10.55 46.37 -43.66
CA ALA A 6 -11.52 45.79 -42.74
C ALA A 6 -10.87 44.70 -41.85
N PRO A 7 -11.32 44.50 -40.60
CA PRO A 7 -10.79 43.47 -39.72
C PRO A 7 -11.26 42.06 -40.10
N SER A 8 -10.30 41.15 -40.20
CA SER A 8 -10.50 39.71 -40.38
C SER A 8 -11.29 39.10 -39.24
N LYS A 9 -12.43 38.46 -39.52
CA LYS A 9 -13.21 37.68 -38.55
C LYS A 9 -12.44 36.40 -38.19
N ALA A 10 -11.98 36.30 -36.94
CA ALA A 10 -11.43 35.09 -36.39
C ALA A 10 -12.49 33.96 -36.36
N ARG A 11 -12.19 32.81 -36.94
CA ARG A 11 -13.01 31.58 -36.89
C ARG A 11 -13.06 31.09 -35.44
N PRO A 12 -14.24 30.70 -34.91
CA PRO A 12 -14.35 30.11 -33.58
C PRO A 12 -13.58 28.76 -33.54
N ALA A 13 -12.80 28.57 -32.50
CA ALA A 13 -12.09 27.32 -32.23
C ALA A 13 -13.10 26.17 -32.10
N ARG A 14 -12.93 25.15 -32.91
CA ARG A 14 -13.71 23.90 -32.81
C ARG A 14 -13.39 23.27 -31.46
N THR A 15 -14.32 23.28 -30.52
CA THR A 15 -14.31 22.45 -29.32
C THR A 15 -14.18 20.99 -29.77
N ARG A 16 -13.06 20.37 -29.48
CA ARG A 16 -12.89 18.93 -29.65
C ARG A 16 -13.92 18.23 -28.77
N LYS A 17 -14.98 17.65 -29.37
CA LYS A 17 -15.85 16.71 -28.68
C LYS A 17 -14.94 15.61 -28.10
N ALA A 18 -15.02 15.40 -26.79
CA ALA A 18 -14.38 14.25 -26.16
C ALA A 18 -14.85 12.99 -26.88
N ALA A 19 -13.92 12.18 -27.35
CA ALA A 19 -14.24 10.90 -27.97
C ALA A 19 -15.01 10.05 -26.95
N LEU A 20 -16.12 9.44 -27.37
CA LEU A 20 -16.83 8.47 -26.55
C LEU A 20 -15.88 7.34 -26.15
N PRO A 21 -15.89 6.89 -24.88
CA PRO A 21 -15.04 5.80 -24.44
C PRO A 21 -15.31 4.53 -25.25
N SER A 22 -14.27 3.72 -25.49
CA SER A 22 -14.39 2.44 -26.18
C SER A 22 -15.32 1.49 -25.40
N PRO A 23 -15.95 0.48 -26.06
CA PRO A 23 -16.82 -0.50 -25.39
C PRO A 23 -16.12 -1.26 -24.23
N GLU A 24 -14.81 -1.26 -24.20
CA GLU A 24 -13.96 -1.89 -23.16
C GLU A 24 -13.51 -0.90 -22.07
N ALA A 25 -13.89 0.38 -22.18
CA ALA A 25 -13.54 1.40 -21.19
C ALA A 25 -14.17 1.06 -19.83
N ARG A 26 -13.34 1.07 -18.76
CA ARG A 26 -13.77 0.86 -17.38
C ARG A 26 -13.90 2.19 -16.65
N ARG A 27 -14.87 2.29 -15.74
CA ARG A 27 -15.07 3.39 -14.81
C ARG A 27 -14.38 3.05 -13.50
N ILE A 28 -13.18 3.56 -13.33
CA ILE A 28 -12.31 3.29 -12.19
C ILE A 28 -12.43 4.42 -11.18
N VAL A 29 -12.64 4.10 -9.92
CA VAL A 29 -12.54 5.06 -8.82
C VAL A 29 -11.26 4.82 -8.04
N VAL A 30 -10.49 5.87 -7.81
CA VAL A 30 -9.36 5.84 -6.85
C VAL A 30 -9.79 6.57 -5.59
N LEU A 31 -9.83 5.87 -4.46
CA LEU A 31 -10.03 6.51 -3.16
C LEU A 31 -8.70 7.13 -2.71
N SER A 32 -8.60 8.44 -2.71
CA SER A 32 -7.39 9.16 -2.31
C SER A 32 -7.72 10.56 -1.81
N ARG A 33 -7.16 10.94 -0.64
CA ARG A 33 -7.32 12.28 -0.06
C ARG A 33 -6.57 13.39 -0.80
N ASN A 34 -5.58 13.01 -1.60
CA ASN A 34 -4.76 13.98 -2.30
C ASN A 34 -4.50 13.52 -3.75
N PRO A 35 -5.12 14.21 -4.73
CA PRO A 35 -4.94 13.89 -6.14
C PRO A 35 -3.51 14.13 -6.66
N ASN A 36 -2.75 14.96 -5.96
CA ASN A 36 -1.38 15.34 -6.37
C ASN A 36 -0.30 14.37 -5.90
N LEU A 37 -0.66 13.35 -5.06
CA LEU A 37 0.30 12.30 -4.72
C LEU A 37 0.78 11.60 -5.99
N TYR A 38 2.08 11.32 -6.06
CA TYR A 38 2.70 10.64 -7.20
C TYR A 38 1.88 9.43 -7.67
N SER A 39 1.59 8.51 -6.77
CA SER A 39 0.86 7.28 -7.10
C SER A 39 -0.56 7.55 -7.61
N THR A 40 -1.27 8.54 -7.05
CA THR A 40 -2.63 8.90 -7.49
C THR A 40 -2.61 9.48 -8.90
N ARG A 41 -1.70 10.43 -9.15
CA ARG A 41 -1.50 11.05 -10.46
C ARG A 41 -1.10 10.01 -11.52
N ARG A 42 -0.13 9.14 -11.20
CA ARG A 42 0.32 8.08 -12.10
C ARG A 42 -0.79 7.09 -12.47
N LEU A 43 -1.65 6.71 -11.51
CA LEU A 43 -2.82 5.87 -11.79
C LEU A 43 -3.79 6.57 -12.75
N ALA A 44 -4.04 7.87 -12.58
CA ALA A 44 -4.91 8.63 -13.48
C ALA A 44 -4.34 8.73 -14.90
N GLU A 45 -3.03 9.02 -15.03
CA GLU A 45 -2.32 9.03 -16.30
C GLU A 45 -2.36 7.67 -17.01
N ALA A 46 -2.10 6.60 -16.26
CA ALA A 46 -2.11 5.23 -16.77
C ALA A 46 -3.49 4.79 -17.26
N ALA A 47 -4.55 5.13 -16.52
CA ALA A 47 -5.93 4.86 -16.91
C ALA A 47 -6.31 5.62 -18.19
N LYS A 48 -6.00 6.93 -18.26
CA LYS A 48 -6.23 7.74 -19.45
C LYS A 48 -5.51 7.20 -20.69
N LYS A 49 -4.24 6.79 -20.53
CA LYS A 49 -3.45 6.19 -21.62
C LYS A 49 -4.07 4.91 -22.17
N ARG A 50 -4.79 4.16 -21.31
CA ARG A 50 -5.46 2.89 -21.66
C ARG A 50 -6.94 3.06 -22.05
N GLY A 51 -7.42 4.28 -22.16
CA GLY A 51 -8.80 4.59 -22.56
C GLY A 51 -9.84 4.35 -21.46
N HIS A 52 -9.44 4.20 -20.21
CA HIS A 52 -10.36 4.08 -19.07
C HIS A 52 -10.77 5.44 -18.52
N LEU A 53 -11.94 5.50 -17.91
CA LEU A 53 -12.41 6.68 -17.16
C LEU A 53 -12.00 6.52 -15.71
N LEU A 54 -11.23 7.46 -15.18
CA LEU A 54 -10.82 7.42 -13.77
C LEU A 54 -11.30 8.67 -13.05
N ARG A 55 -11.92 8.46 -11.88
CA ARG A 55 -12.34 9.50 -10.94
C ARG A 55 -11.61 9.32 -9.62
N ILE A 56 -11.06 10.42 -9.10
CA ILE A 56 -10.45 10.45 -7.77
C ILE A 56 -11.52 10.94 -6.79
N VAL A 57 -11.71 10.19 -5.71
CA VAL A 57 -12.70 10.46 -4.66
C VAL A 57 -11.99 10.57 -3.32
N ASP A 58 -12.20 11.68 -2.61
CA ASP A 58 -11.68 11.80 -1.26
C ASP A 58 -12.46 10.87 -0.33
N THR A 59 -11.74 9.95 0.28
CA THR A 59 -12.30 8.95 1.20
C THR A 59 -13.06 9.60 2.37
N LEU A 60 -12.57 10.73 2.89
CA LEU A 60 -13.20 11.42 4.02
C LEU A 60 -14.41 12.27 3.62
N ALA A 61 -14.57 12.56 2.33
CA ALA A 61 -15.75 13.26 1.80
C ALA A 61 -16.89 12.28 1.42
N CYS A 62 -16.71 10.97 1.69
CA CYS A 62 -17.76 9.98 1.46
C CYS A 62 -18.67 9.86 2.67
N GLY A 63 -19.98 9.95 2.49
CA GLY A 63 -21.00 9.51 3.45
C GLY A 63 -21.36 8.05 3.20
N ILE A 64 -21.54 7.28 4.27
CA ILE A 64 -21.93 5.86 4.21
C ILE A 64 -23.41 5.77 4.56
N MET A 65 -24.25 5.30 3.63
CA MET A 65 -25.66 5.02 3.89
C MET A 65 -25.86 3.52 4.08
N VAL A 66 -26.29 3.14 5.28
CA VAL A 66 -26.59 1.75 5.64
C VAL A 66 -28.10 1.59 5.65
N GLU A 67 -28.63 0.94 4.60
CA GLU A 67 -30.05 0.63 4.46
C GLU A 67 -30.18 -0.82 3.96
N PRO A 68 -31.07 -1.64 4.55
CA PRO A 68 -31.30 -3.00 4.10
C PRO A 68 -31.66 -3.07 2.61
N GLY A 69 -30.89 -3.85 1.85
CA GLY A 69 -31.11 -4.02 0.41
C GLY A 69 -30.68 -2.84 -0.48
N ARG A 70 -30.31 -1.68 0.11
CA ARG A 70 -29.92 -0.48 -0.64
C ARG A 70 -28.70 0.22 -0.02
N PRO A 71 -27.57 -0.47 0.15
CA PRO A 71 -26.36 0.17 0.61
C PRO A 71 -25.89 1.21 -0.42
N ALA A 72 -25.51 2.42 0.03
CA ALA A 72 -25.04 3.46 -0.86
C ALA A 72 -23.82 4.20 -0.28
N LEU A 73 -23.04 4.79 -1.16
CA LEU A 73 -21.98 5.72 -0.81
C LEU A 73 -22.30 7.09 -1.40
N ILE A 74 -22.26 8.13 -0.58
CA ILE A 74 -22.59 9.51 -0.98
C ILE A 74 -21.30 10.31 -1.02
N HIS A 75 -21.06 11.01 -2.11
CA HIS A 75 -19.92 11.90 -2.24
C HIS A 75 -20.38 13.26 -2.74
N MET A 76 -20.07 14.32 -1.99
CA MET A 76 -20.48 15.70 -2.31
C MET A 76 -21.98 15.87 -2.51
N GLY A 77 -22.80 15.17 -1.72
CA GLY A 77 -24.27 15.24 -1.78
C GLY A 77 -24.92 14.33 -2.81
N GLU A 78 -24.16 13.66 -3.67
CA GLU A 78 -24.67 12.75 -4.68
C GLU A 78 -24.29 11.29 -4.39
N GLU A 79 -25.16 10.36 -4.75
CA GLU A 79 -24.87 8.94 -4.67
C GLU A 79 -23.78 8.56 -5.67
N LEU A 80 -22.76 7.84 -5.19
CA LEU A 80 -21.63 7.41 -5.99
C LEU A 80 -22.04 6.20 -6.85
N LYS A 81 -22.36 6.46 -8.13
CA LYS A 81 -22.82 5.45 -9.09
C LYS A 81 -21.82 5.23 -10.22
N ASP A 82 -22.12 4.25 -11.06
CA ASP A 82 -21.38 3.98 -12.28
C ASP A 82 -19.90 3.65 -12.04
N ILE A 83 -19.64 2.69 -11.15
CA ILE A 83 -18.31 2.23 -10.77
C ILE A 83 -18.15 0.78 -11.20
N ASP A 84 -17.12 0.49 -11.97
CA ASP A 84 -16.77 -0.87 -12.38
C ASP A 84 -15.73 -1.51 -11.45
N VAL A 85 -14.85 -0.69 -10.86
CA VAL A 85 -13.81 -1.13 -9.91
C VAL A 85 -13.29 0.05 -9.09
N VAL A 86 -12.85 -0.24 -7.86
CA VAL A 86 -12.24 0.76 -6.97
C VAL A 86 -10.80 0.37 -6.61
N ILE A 87 -9.91 1.35 -6.62
CA ILE A 87 -8.52 1.23 -6.14
C ILE A 87 -8.38 2.07 -4.87
N PRO A 88 -8.45 1.47 -3.66
CA PRO A 88 -8.26 2.18 -2.41
C PRO A 88 -6.78 2.57 -2.21
N ARG A 89 -6.54 3.87 -1.97
CA ARG A 89 -5.25 4.42 -1.55
C ARG A 89 -5.37 4.96 -0.13
N ILE A 90 -5.72 4.06 0.80
CA ILE A 90 -5.99 4.42 2.19
C ILE A 90 -4.68 4.66 2.93
N GLY A 91 -4.52 5.85 3.49
CA GLY A 91 -3.38 6.22 4.35
C GLY A 91 -3.57 5.73 5.79
N ALA A 92 -2.46 5.65 6.56
CA ALA A 92 -2.51 5.18 7.96
C ALA A 92 -3.43 6.03 8.84
N SER A 93 -3.42 7.34 8.67
CA SER A 93 -4.19 8.29 9.48
C SER A 93 -5.71 8.19 9.32
N ILE A 94 -6.19 7.49 8.29
CA ILE A 94 -7.63 7.34 8.01
C ILE A 94 -8.05 5.86 7.90
N THR A 95 -7.23 4.94 8.43
CA THR A 95 -7.46 3.50 8.23
C THR A 95 -8.86 3.08 8.68
N GLY A 96 -9.32 3.50 9.87
CA GLY A 96 -10.64 3.10 10.39
C GLY A 96 -11.78 3.51 9.45
N TYR A 97 -11.87 4.79 9.11
CA TYR A 97 -12.92 5.28 8.20
C TYR A 97 -12.76 4.74 6.77
N GLY A 98 -11.52 4.67 6.31
CA GLY A 98 -11.22 4.12 4.98
C GLY A 98 -11.65 2.66 4.83
N LEU A 99 -11.48 1.84 5.88
CA LEU A 99 -11.97 0.46 5.90
C LEU A 99 -13.50 0.40 5.82
N ALA A 100 -14.22 1.28 6.53
CA ALA A 100 -15.67 1.34 6.46
C ALA A 100 -16.16 1.71 5.06
N VAL A 101 -15.51 2.69 4.39
CA VAL A 101 -15.84 3.05 3.00
C VAL A 101 -15.57 1.89 2.04
N VAL A 102 -14.45 1.19 2.19
CA VAL A 102 -14.12 0.03 1.34
C VAL A 102 -15.10 -1.12 1.58
N ALA A 103 -15.43 -1.42 2.84
CA ALA A 103 -16.42 -2.45 3.18
C ALA A 103 -17.82 -2.13 2.62
N GLN A 104 -18.22 -0.85 2.63
CA GLN A 104 -19.47 -0.42 2.00
C GLN A 104 -19.48 -0.71 0.50
N LEU A 105 -18.40 -0.39 -0.21
CA LEU A 105 -18.27 -0.68 -1.64
C LEU A 105 -18.31 -2.19 -1.93
N GLU A 106 -17.66 -3.01 -1.09
CA GLU A 106 -17.75 -4.48 -1.16
C GLU A 106 -19.20 -4.93 -0.96
N GLY A 107 -19.92 -4.38 0.03
CA GLY A 107 -21.34 -4.65 0.29
C GLY A 107 -22.25 -4.23 -0.88
N MET A 108 -21.90 -3.20 -1.62
CA MET A 108 -22.54 -2.82 -2.89
C MET A 108 -22.15 -3.78 -4.04
N GLY A 109 -21.32 -4.78 -3.77
CA GLY A 109 -20.79 -5.77 -4.70
C GLY A 109 -19.84 -5.15 -5.72
N ILE A 110 -19.22 -3.99 -5.49
CA ILE A 110 -18.24 -3.36 -6.38
C ILE A 110 -16.87 -4.00 -6.11
N PRO A 111 -16.15 -4.49 -7.14
CA PRO A 111 -14.81 -5.01 -6.99
C PRO A 111 -13.86 -3.94 -6.45
N VAL A 112 -13.03 -4.32 -5.47
CA VAL A 112 -12.06 -3.42 -4.84
C VAL A 112 -10.66 -4.03 -4.87
N LEU A 113 -9.67 -3.21 -5.05
CA LEU A 113 -8.25 -3.58 -5.19
C LEU A 113 -7.39 -2.73 -4.24
N ASN A 114 -7.23 -3.09 -2.96
CA ASN A 114 -7.53 -4.30 -2.19
C ASN A 114 -8.83 -4.19 -1.37
N GLY A 115 -9.36 -5.32 -0.93
CA GLY A 115 -10.52 -5.40 -0.05
C GLY A 115 -10.25 -4.98 1.39
N SER A 116 -11.31 -4.63 2.12
CA SER A 116 -11.25 -4.10 3.48
C SER A 116 -10.54 -5.04 4.46
N ARG A 117 -10.85 -6.35 4.40
CA ARG A 117 -10.22 -7.36 5.25
C ARG A 117 -8.71 -7.46 5.01
N ALA A 118 -8.29 -7.50 3.75
CA ALA A 118 -6.88 -7.57 3.38
C ALA A 118 -6.10 -6.32 3.82
N ILE A 119 -6.71 -5.13 3.64
CA ILE A 119 -6.15 -3.87 4.14
C ILE A 119 -6.02 -3.90 5.66
N ALA A 120 -7.05 -4.31 6.39
CA ALA A 120 -7.02 -4.38 7.85
C ALA A 120 -5.94 -5.32 8.37
N GLN A 121 -5.83 -6.52 7.79
CA GLN A 121 -4.83 -7.52 8.17
C GLN A 121 -3.39 -7.02 7.92
N SER A 122 -3.15 -6.35 6.80
CA SER A 122 -1.81 -5.84 6.47
C SER A 122 -1.40 -4.60 7.28
N ARG A 123 -2.37 -3.86 7.83
CA ARG A 123 -2.12 -2.66 8.65
C ARG A 123 -1.71 -2.96 10.08
N ASP A 124 -2.15 -4.07 10.62
CA ASP A 124 -1.76 -4.58 11.93
C ASP A 124 -0.54 -5.50 11.75
N LYS A 125 0.63 -5.05 12.23
CA LYS A 125 1.90 -5.79 12.04
C LYS A 125 1.85 -7.17 12.68
N LEU A 126 1.28 -7.29 13.88
CA LEU A 126 1.22 -8.59 14.56
C LEU A 126 0.28 -9.54 13.82
N ARG A 127 -0.91 -9.08 13.48
CA ARG A 127 -1.90 -9.88 12.74
C ARG A 127 -1.36 -10.29 11.37
N GLY A 128 -0.70 -9.39 10.66
CA GLY A 128 -0.05 -9.68 9.38
C GLY A 128 0.98 -10.80 9.52
N LEU A 129 1.88 -10.71 10.50
CA LEU A 129 2.88 -11.74 10.78
C LEU A 129 2.25 -13.08 11.20
N GLN A 130 1.18 -13.06 12.01
CA GLN A 130 0.44 -14.28 12.38
C GLN A 130 -0.14 -14.99 11.16
N VAL A 131 -0.79 -14.25 10.25
CA VAL A 131 -1.34 -14.81 9.01
C VAL A 131 -0.23 -15.39 8.13
N LEU A 132 0.87 -14.68 7.96
CA LEU A 132 2.01 -15.14 7.17
C LEU A 132 2.60 -16.44 7.74
N ALA A 133 2.84 -16.48 9.05
CA ALA A 133 3.37 -17.65 9.73
C ALA A 133 2.43 -18.88 9.63
N GLN A 134 1.11 -18.68 9.74
CA GLN A 134 0.09 -19.73 9.56
C GLN A 134 0.12 -20.33 8.15
N HIS A 135 0.54 -19.57 7.15
CA HIS A 135 0.69 -20.02 5.76
C HIS A 135 2.10 -20.49 5.41
N GLY A 136 2.97 -20.68 6.42
CA GLY A 136 4.35 -21.17 6.22
C GLY A 136 5.29 -20.15 5.58
N ILE A 137 4.90 -18.88 5.50
CA ILE A 137 5.76 -17.82 4.99
C ILE A 137 6.78 -17.44 6.07
N ALA A 138 8.06 -17.43 5.70
CA ALA A 138 9.15 -17.09 6.63
C ALA A 138 9.03 -15.62 7.09
N VAL A 139 8.99 -15.43 8.41
CA VAL A 139 8.98 -14.13 9.08
C VAL A 139 10.05 -14.11 10.18
N PRO A 140 10.59 -12.96 10.59
CA PRO A 140 11.42 -12.87 11.76
C PRO A 140 10.67 -13.34 13.02
N ARG A 141 11.32 -14.05 13.92
CA ARG A 141 10.73 -14.45 15.20
C ARG A 141 10.22 -13.21 15.92
N THR A 142 8.98 -13.25 16.37
CA THR A 142 8.29 -12.09 16.93
C THR A 142 7.51 -12.50 18.17
N VAL A 143 7.63 -11.73 19.24
CA VAL A 143 6.88 -11.90 20.47
C VAL A 143 6.23 -10.58 20.85
N MET A 144 4.96 -10.61 21.25
CA MET A 144 4.29 -9.48 21.89
C MET A 144 4.34 -9.72 23.40
N ALA A 145 5.05 -8.87 24.13
CA ALA A 145 5.06 -8.85 25.58
C ALA A 145 4.16 -7.74 26.10
N ARG A 146 3.46 -8.00 27.20
CA ARG A 146 2.57 -7.04 27.87
C ARG A 146 2.94 -6.78 29.32
N ASP A 147 3.95 -7.50 29.83
CA ASP A 147 4.44 -7.38 31.18
C ASP A 147 5.97 -7.42 31.19
N GLN A 148 6.58 -6.62 32.08
CA GLN A 148 8.02 -6.57 32.29
C GLN A 148 8.62 -7.91 32.70
N THR A 149 7.88 -8.76 33.43
CA THR A 149 8.35 -10.08 33.87
C THR A 149 8.64 -11.00 32.71
N ASP A 150 7.94 -10.87 31.58
CA ASP A 150 8.05 -11.72 30.41
C ASP A 150 9.15 -11.26 29.43
N VAL A 151 9.68 -10.05 29.60
CA VAL A 151 10.57 -9.41 28.60
C VAL A 151 11.86 -10.20 28.40
N LYS A 152 12.48 -10.71 29.48
CA LYS A 152 13.73 -11.50 29.36
C LYS A 152 13.51 -12.78 28.55
N ASP A 153 12.40 -13.46 28.81
CA ASP A 153 12.03 -14.67 28.07
C ASP A 153 11.69 -14.36 26.62
N ALA A 154 10.93 -13.30 26.37
CA ALA A 154 10.60 -12.84 25.04
C ALA A 154 11.86 -12.54 24.20
N ILE A 155 12.84 -11.83 24.77
CA ILE A 155 14.11 -11.53 24.11
C ILE A 155 14.87 -12.81 23.77
N ARG A 156 14.97 -13.74 24.71
CA ARG A 156 15.61 -15.05 24.46
C ARG A 156 14.93 -15.79 23.31
N ARG A 157 13.59 -15.80 23.25
CA ARG A 157 12.80 -16.47 22.20
C ARG A 157 13.00 -15.85 20.82
N VAL A 158 13.21 -14.53 20.72
CA VAL A 158 13.48 -13.88 19.44
C VAL A 158 14.96 -13.90 19.02
N GLY A 159 15.85 -14.54 19.82
CA GLY A 159 17.25 -14.75 19.45
C GLY A 159 18.26 -13.90 20.22
N GLY A 160 17.82 -13.17 21.25
CA GLY A 160 18.71 -12.37 22.07
C GLY A 160 18.84 -10.92 21.58
N LEU A 161 19.89 -10.28 22.09
CA LEU A 161 20.23 -8.91 21.74
C LEU A 161 21.22 -8.86 20.55
N PRO A 162 21.17 -7.83 19.71
CA PRO A 162 20.20 -6.74 19.73
C PRO A 162 18.82 -7.21 19.28
N VAL A 163 17.77 -6.47 19.66
CA VAL A 163 16.38 -6.77 19.31
C VAL A 163 15.72 -5.57 18.65
N ILE A 164 14.81 -5.82 17.72
CA ILE A 164 13.97 -4.78 17.14
C ILE A 164 12.69 -4.63 17.98
N VAL A 165 12.41 -3.42 18.40
CA VAL A 165 11.17 -3.02 19.07
C VAL A 165 10.30 -2.28 18.08
N LYS A 166 9.04 -2.70 17.90
CA LYS A 166 8.11 -2.07 16.95
C LYS A 166 6.76 -1.80 17.60
N LEU A 167 6.16 -0.66 17.30
CA LEU A 167 4.74 -0.44 17.52
C LEU A 167 3.93 -1.36 16.59
N THR A 168 2.83 -1.94 17.09
CA THR A 168 1.92 -2.76 16.27
C THR A 168 1.27 -1.95 15.14
N GLN A 169 1.03 -0.66 15.39
CA GLN A 169 0.52 0.30 14.41
C GLN A 169 1.58 1.37 14.11
N GLY A 170 1.64 1.80 12.87
CA GLY A 170 2.61 2.80 12.39
C GLY A 170 3.10 2.49 10.98
N THR A 171 3.61 3.51 10.30
CA THR A 171 4.10 3.42 8.91
C THR A 171 5.43 4.15 8.76
N GLN A 172 6.14 3.92 7.65
CA GLN A 172 7.37 4.63 7.26
C GLN A 172 8.50 4.53 8.29
N GLY A 173 8.58 3.42 9.04
CA GLY A 173 9.59 3.22 10.09
C GLY A 173 9.38 4.05 11.35
N ILE A 174 8.22 4.70 11.52
CA ILE A 174 7.85 5.35 12.79
C ILE A 174 7.56 4.26 13.81
N GLY A 175 8.13 4.39 15.03
CA GLY A 175 7.97 3.41 16.09
C GLY A 175 8.74 2.10 15.85
N VAL A 176 9.83 2.13 15.06
CA VAL A 176 10.80 1.03 14.93
C VAL A 176 12.11 1.47 15.57
N MET A 177 12.56 0.72 16.55
CA MET A 177 13.78 0.99 17.33
C MET A 177 14.63 -0.29 17.40
N ILE A 178 15.93 -0.12 17.54
CA ILE A 178 16.84 -1.21 17.88
C ILE A 178 17.31 -1.01 19.32
N ALA A 179 17.33 -2.08 20.09
CA ALA A 179 17.81 -2.06 21.47
C ALA A 179 18.95 -3.06 21.65
N HIS A 180 20.04 -2.61 22.24
CA HIS A 180 21.27 -3.37 22.42
C HIS A 180 21.44 -3.87 23.86
N SER A 181 20.62 -3.40 24.79
CA SER A 181 20.71 -3.76 26.21
C SER A 181 19.32 -3.90 26.85
N MET A 182 19.26 -4.67 27.93
CA MET A 182 18.06 -4.80 28.74
C MET A 182 17.60 -3.46 29.31
N LYS A 183 18.52 -2.57 29.67
CA LYS A 183 18.22 -1.25 30.21
C LYS A 183 17.49 -0.39 29.19
N GLU A 184 17.96 -0.38 27.94
CA GLU A 184 17.30 0.33 26.84
C GLU A 184 15.88 -0.21 26.60
N ILE A 185 15.73 -1.55 26.59
CA ILE A 185 14.43 -2.18 26.37
C ILE A 185 13.46 -1.79 27.48
N SER A 186 13.84 -1.94 28.76
CA SER A 186 12.95 -1.58 29.87
C SER A 186 12.49 -0.13 29.76
N SER A 187 13.42 0.81 29.47
CA SER A 187 13.07 2.22 29.30
C SER A 187 12.09 2.46 28.15
N ILE A 188 12.29 1.77 27.01
CA ILE A 188 11.38 1.88 25.86
C ILE A 188 9.99 1.32 26.22
N LEU A 189 9.95 0.14 26.85
CA LEU A 189 8.71 -0.55 27.18
C LEU A 189 7.88 0.26 28.19
N ASP A 190 8.51 0.72 29.29
CA ASP A 190 7.82 1.55 30.29
C ASP A 190 7.17 2.77 29.62
N THR A 191 7.93 3.51 28.84
CA THR A 191 7.42 4.70 28.14
C THR A 191 6.27 4.35 27.19
N MET A 192 6.38 3.27 26.40
CA MET A 192 5.37 2.92 25.42
C MET A 192 4.10 2.37 26.07
N TRP A 193 4.22 1.56 27.12
CA TRP A 193 3.07 1.03 27.85
C TRP A 193 2.33 2.12 28.62
N ASP A 194 3.03 3.07 29.22
CA ASP A 194 2.43 4.25 29.88
C ASP A 194 1.62 5.10 28.87
N LEU A 195 2.07 5.12 27.60
CA LEU A 195 1.33 5.75 26.51
C LEU A 195 0.22 4.88 25.91
N GLY A 196 -0.07 3.71 26.49
CA GLY A 196 -1.08 2.78 26.00
C GLY A 196 -0.74 2.13 24.65
N GLN A 197 0.54 2.11 24.27
CA GLN A 197 0.96 1.55 22.98
C GLN A 197 1.23 0.05 23.07
N GLU A 198 0.76 -0.69 22.09
CA GLU A 198 1.09 -2.09 21.92
C GLU A 198 2.37 -2.24 21.10
N ILE A 199 3.27 -3.09 21.59
CA ILE A 199 4.61 -3.30 21.01
C ILE A 199 4.90 -4.77 20.78
N ILE A 200 5.75 -5.01 19.78
CA ILE A 200 6.33 -6.32 19.51
C ILE A 200 7.86 -6.25 19.59
N LEU A 201 8.43 -7.32 20.11
CA LEU A 201 9.85 -7.60 20.08
C LEU A 201 10.12 -8.55 18.92
N GLN A 202 11.08 -8.23 18.07
CA GLN A 202 11.34 -8.99 16.86
C GLN A 202 12.84 -9.26 16.70
N GLU A 203 13.15 -10.44 16.18
CA GLU A 203 14.49 -10.87 15.80
C GLU A 203 15.20 -9.82 14.96
N PHE A 204 16.44 -9.49 15.34
CA PHE A 204 17.31 -8.66 14.54
C PHE A 204 18.03 -9.52 13.50
N ILE A 205 17.84 -9.21 12.23
CA ILE A 205 18.46 -9.91 11.11
C ILE A 205 19.72 -9.15 10.70
N ALA A 206 20.86 -9.57 11.24
CA ALA A 206 22.15 -8.91 11.03
C ALA A 206 22.61 -8.98 9.56
N GLU A 207 22.29 -10.06 8.88
CA GLU A 207 22.66 -10.33 7.49
C GLU A 207 22.06 -9.30 6.51
N SER A 208 20.96 -8.65 6.89
CA SER A 208 20.33 -7.61 6.07
C SER A 208 21.19 -6.36 5.89
N LYS A 209 22.19 -6.13 6.76
CA LYS A 209 23.12 -5.00 6.69
C LYS A 209 22.44 -3.65 6.50
N SER A 210 21.36 -3.40 7.25
CA SER A 210 20.53 -2.18 7.15
C SER A 210 19.93 -1.96 5.74
N SER A 211 19.68 -3.02 5.01
CA SER A 211 18.99 -3.02 3.74
C SER A 211 17.77 -3.93 3.76
N ASP A 212 16.83 -3.67 2.88
CA ASP A 212 15.71 -4.57 2.60
C ASP A 212 15.42 -4.63 1.09
N VAL A 213 14.71 -5.67 0.71
CA VAL A 213 14.21 -5.84 -0.66
C VAL A 213 12.72 -5.59 -0.65
N ARG A 214 12.27 -4.59 -1.40
CA ARG A 214 10.84 -4.38 -1.67
C ARG A 214 10.46 -4.99 -2.99
N ILE A 215 9.53 -5.95 -2.97
CA ILE A 215 8.93 -6.54 -4.17
C ILE A 215 7.50 -6.06 -4.29
N LEU A 216 7.14 -5.53 -5.45
CA LEU A 216 5.77 -5.19 -5.77
C LEU A 216 5.07 -6.37 -6.43
N VAL A 217 3.96 -6.77 -5.82
CA VAL A 217 3.07 -7.81 -6.34
C VAL A 217 1.81 -7.16 -6.90
N VAL A 218 1.40 -7.58 -8.11
CA VAL A 218 0.12 -7.21 -8.74
C VAL A 218 -0.56 -8.47 -9.24
N GLY A 219 -1.72 -8.78 -8.69
CA GLY A 219 -2.38 -10.07 -8.90
C GLY A 219 -1.56 -11.21 -8.28
N ASP A 220 -1.13 -12.11 -9.12
CA ASP A 220 -0.37 -13.32 -8.78
C ASP A 220 1.11 -13.25 -9.19
N ARG A 221 1.64 -12.06 -9.49
CA ARG A 221 2.99 -11.89 -10.03
C ARG A 221 3.78 -10.81 -9.31
N ALA A 222 5.06 -11.06 -9.09
CA ALA A 222 6.05 -10.03 -8.79
C ALA A 222 6.30 -9.22 -10.06
N VAL A 223 6.05 -7.91 -10.02
CA VAL A 223 6.11 -7.04 -11.20
C VAL A 223 7.33 -6.11 -11.21
N GLY A 224 8.02 -6.02 -10.10
CA GLY A 224 9.25 -5.24 -9.96
C GLY A 224 9.78 -5.31 -8.55
N ALA A 225 11.09 -5.12 -8.41
CA ALA A 225 11.74 -5.11 -7.12
C ALA A 225 12.83 -4.03 -7.05
N MET A 226 13.06 -3.53 -5.85
CA MET A 226 14.16 -2.64 -5.52
C MET A 226 14.78 -3.03 -4.19
N ARG A 227 16.09 -2.89 -4.09
CA ARG A 227 16.81 -2.90 -2.82
C ARG A 227 16.79 -1.49 -2.27
N ARG A 228 16.48 -1.38 -0.97
CA ARG A 228 16.57 -0.11 -0.25
C ARG A 228 17.68 -0.23 0.78
N THR A 229 18.59 0.72 0.79
CA THR A 229 19.71 0.77 1.72
C THR A 229 19.60 2.00 2.60
N ALA A 230 19.74 1.82 3.91
CA ALA A 230 19.71 2.92 4.86
C ALA A 230 20.93 3.84 4.68
N ARG A 231 20.77 5.13 5.04
CA ARG A 231 21.91 6.03 5.12
C ARG A 231 22.88 5.58 6.23
N LYS A 232 24.13 5.96 6.07
CA LYS A 232 25.17 5.69 7.08
C LYS A 232 24.72 6.20 8.46
N GLY A 233 24.75 5.32 9.46
CA GLY A 233 24.30 5.61 10.82
C GLY A 233 22.80 5.42 11.08
N GLU A 234 22.02 5.05 10.07
CA GLU A 234 20.61 4.65 10.20
C GLU A 234 20.49 3.15 9.91
N PHE A 235 19.56 2.47 10.57
CA PHE A 235 19.28 1.04 10.31
C PHE A 235 18.00 0.82 9.50
N ARG A 236 17.16 1.86 9.40
CA ARG A 236 15.90 1.82 8.64
C ARG A 236 16.11 2.25 7.19
N SER A 237 15.84 1.36 6.27
CA SER A 237 16.07 1.51 4.84
C SER A 237 14.99 2.30 4.08
N ASN A 238 13.97 2.84 4.78
CA ASN A 238 12.85 3.53 4.16
C ASN A 238 13.28 4.76 3.32
N ILE A 239 12.86 4.85 2.06
CA ILE A 239 13.18 5.95 1.13
C ILE A 239 12.74 7.31 1.70
N HIS A 240 11.58 7.39 2.36
CA HIS A 240 11.11 8.63 3.01
C HIS A 240 12.03 9.14 4.15
N ARG A 241 12.93 8.31 4.64
CA ARG A 241 13.99 8.67 5.60
C ARG A 241 15.33 8.92 4.91
N GLY A 242 15.31 8.97 3.57
CA GLY A 242 16.45 9.25 2.73
C GLY A 242 17.30 8.01 2.43
N GLY A 243 16.76 6.82 2.58
CA GLY A 243 17.35 5.61 2.03
C GLY A 243 17.46 5.68 0.50
N GLU A 244 18.44 5.02 -0.05
CA GLU A 244 18.64 4.89 -1.50
C GLU A 244 17.93 3.64 -2.00
N GLY A 245 17.31 3.76 -3.20
CA GLY A 245 16.65 2.65 -3.88
C GLY A 245 17.33 2.33 -5.20
N GLU A 246 17.74 1.09 -5.39
CA GLU A 246 18.30 0.60 -6.65
C GLU A 246 17.47 -0.57 -7.20
N ARG A 247 17.50 -0.76 -8.52
CA ARG A 247 16.85 -1.92 -9.14
C ARG A 247 17.42 -3.22 -8.56
N TYR A 248 16.53 -4.13 -8.21
CA TYR A 248 16.88 -5.47 -7.73
C TYR A 248 16.26 -6.53 -8.64
N TYR A 249 17.01 -7.59 -8.90
CA TYR A 249 16.56 -8.76 -9.65
C TYR A 249 16.36 -9.91 -8.66
N PRO A 250 15.13 -10.14 -8.19
CA PRO A 250 14.87 -11.16 -7.19
C PRO A 250 15.09 -12.56 -7.75
N THR A 251 15.60 -13.46 -6.91
CA THR A 251 15.60 -14.89 -7.23
C THR A 251 14.16 -15.41 -7.20
N LYS A 252 13.94 -16.60 -7.76
CA LYS A 252 12.64 -17.26 -7.74
C LYS A 252 12.09 -17.44 -6.32
N GLU A 253 12.95 -17.76 -5.36
CA GLU A 253 12.60 -17.89 -3.94
C GLU A 253 12.01 -16.59 -3.37
N TYR A 254 12.63 -15.44 -3.68
CA TYR A 254 12.13 -14.13 -3.25
C TYR A 254 10.79 -13.78 -3.90
N GLU A 255 10.64 -14.07 -5.18
CA GLU A 255 9.37 -13.85 -5.89
C GLU A 255 8.24 -14.72 -5.32
N GLU A 256 8.49 -16.01 -5.13
CA GLU A 256 7.54 -16.97 -4.55
C GLU A 256 7.15 -16.57 -3.13
N CYS A 257 8.12 -16.14 -2.31
CA CYS A 257 7.88 -15.65 -0.96
C CYS A 257 6.99 -14.40 -0.98
N ALA A 258 7.28 -13.42 -1.84
CA ALA A 258 6.48 -12.19 -1.94
C ALA A 258 5.06 -12.43 -2.45
N VAL A 259 4.90 -13.24 -3.50
CA VAL A 259 3.58 -13.61 -4.05
C VAL A 259 2.79 -14.43 -3.05
N GLY A 260 3.45 -15.39 -2.37
CA GLY A 260 2.85 -16.17 -1.29
C GLY A 260 2.34 -15.29 -0.15
N ALA A 261 3.13 -14.31 0.27
CA ALA A 261 2.76 -13.36 1.32
C ALA A 261 1.55 -12.49 0.91
N ALA A 262 1.54 -11.96 -0.30
CA ALA A 262 0.40 -11.18 -0.81
C ALA A 262 -0.87 -12.03 -0.85
N ARG A 263 -0.78 -13.27 -1.33
CA ARG A 263 -1.89 -14.23 -1.40
C ARG A 263 -2.42 -14.59 -0.01
N ALA A 264 -1.54 -14.90 0.94
CA ALA A 264 -1.92 -15.25 2.31
C ALA A 264 -2.72 -14.13 3.00
N LEU A 265 -2.36 -12.88 2.74
CA LEU A 265 -3.05 -11.68 3.25
C LEU A 265 -4.26 -11.26 2.42
N GLY A 266 -4.54 -11.91 1.30
CA GLY A 266 -5.63 -11.54 0.38
C GLY A 266 -5.36 -10.24 -0.39
N LEU A 267 -4.10 -9.83 -0.52
CA LEU A 267 -3.70 -8.61 -1.21
C LEU A 267 -3.48 -8.87 -2.70
N GLN A 268 -4.14 -8.12 -3.54
CA GLN A 268 -3.96 -8.16 -4.99
C GLN A 268 -2.95 -7.12 -5.50
N VAL A 269 -2.74 -6.04 -4.74
CA VAL A 269 -1.62 -5.10 -4.94
C VAL A 269 -0.91 -4.94 -3.61
N ALA A 270 0.36 -5.33 -3.55
CA ALA A 270 1.13 -5.29 -2.32
C ALA A 270 2.58 -4.89 -2.57
N GLY A 271 3.11 -4.09 -1.66
CA GLY A 271 4.55 -3.91 -1.51
C GLY A 271 5.03 -4.81 -0.37
N ILE A 272 5.74 -5.86 -0.70
CA ILE A 272 6.28 -6.83 0.28
C ILE A 272 7.72 -6.46 0.60
N ASP A 273 7.99 -6.23 1.87
CA ASP A 273 9.32 -5.90 2.37
C ASP A 273 9.96 -7.16 2.98
N LEU A 274 11.11 -7.54 2.45
CA LEU A 274 11.84 -8.75 2.83
C LEU A 274 13.23 -8.37 3.34
N LEU A 275 13.67 -9.05 4.40
CA LEU A 275 15.07 -9.04 4.84
C LEU A 275 15.78 -10.28 4.31
N GLU A 276 17.01 -10.09 3.87
CA GLU A 276 17.92 -11.18 3.55
C GLU A 276 18.43 -11.82 4.85
N SER A 277 18.27 -13.11 5.01
CA SER A 277 18.80 -13.86 6.16
C SER A 277 19.55 -15.09 5.71
N ALA A 278 20.33 -15.70 6.62
CA ALA A 278 21.05 -16.93 6.35
C ALA A 278 20.14 -18.10 5.94
N SER A 279 18.85 -18.05 6.29
CA SER A 279 17.86 -19.09 5.95
C SER A 279 16.92 -18.68 4.80
N GLY A 280 17.30 -17.70 3.97
CA GLY A 280 16.48 -17.17 2.88
C GLY A 280 15.73 -15.88 3.25
N PRO A 281 14.81 -15.42 2.38
CA PRO A 281 14.07 -14.18 2.60
C PRO A 281 13.06 -14.31 3.75
N LYS A 282 12.98 -13.29 4.62
CA LYS A 282 11.97 -13.17 5.67
C LYS A 282 11.09 -11.95 5.43
N VAL A 283 9.78 -12.13 5.37
CA VAL A 283 8.82 -11.03 5.22
C VAL A 283 8.68 -10.27 6.53
N VAL A 284 8.91 -8.96 6.50
CA VAL A 284 8.79 -8.07 7.67
C VAL A 284 7.58 -7.16 7.62
N GLU A 285 7.08 -6.87 6.43
CA GLU A 285 5.91 -6.01 6.24
C GLU A 285 5.25 -6.26 4.87
N ALA A 286 3.92 -6.14 4.83
CA ALA A 286 3.14 -6.14 3.61
C ALA A 286 2.30 -4.86 3.54
N ASN A 287 2.53 -4.03 2.54
CA ASN A 287 1.86 -2.75 2.37
C ASN A 287 0.72 -2.86 1.35
N SER A 288 -0.53 -2.69 1.81
CA SER A 288 -1.74 -2.76 0.98
C SER A 288 -1.99 -1.55 0.07
N SER A 289 -1.28 -0.44 0.30
CA SER A 289 -1.32 0.77 -0.53
C SER A 289 0.10 1.26 -0.80
N PRO A 290 0.95 0.45 -1.47
CA PRO A 290 2.36 0.76 -1.62
C PRO A 290 2.58 2.03 -2.44
N GLY A 291 3.47 2.91 -1.98
CA GLY A 291 4.08 3.92 -2.84
C GLY A 291 5.01 3.22 -3.83
N PHE A 292 4.99 3.63 -5.07
CA PHE A 292 5.81 3.01 -6.12
C PHE A 292 6.69 4.01 -6.90
N GLU A 293 6.77 5.27 -6.44
CA GLU A 293 7.63 6.30 -7.05
C GLU A 293 9.09 5.86 -7.11
N GLY A 294 9.66 5.42 -5.98
CA GLY A 294 11.03 4.93 -5.95
C GLY A 294 11.25 3.70 -6.82
N LEU A 295 10.25 2.81 -6.92
CA LEU A 295 10.34 1.63 -7.77
C LEU A 295 10.28 1.98 -9.27
N GLU A 296 9.35 2.87 -9.69
CA GLU A 296 9.31 3.37 -11.07
C GLU A 296 10.61 4.10 -11.44
N GLY A 297 11.14 4.93 -10.51
CA GLY A 297 12.41 5.64 -10.69
C GLY A 297 13.60 4.70 -10.82
N ALA A 298 13.72 3.69 -9.97
CA ALA A 298 14.82 2.73 -9.99
C ALA A 298 14.76 1.76 -11.18
N THR A 299 13.55 1.44 -11.67
CA THR A 299 13.37 0.36 -12.66
C THR A 299 12.94 0.84 -14.04
N GLY A 300 12.33 2.03 -14.16
CA GLY A 300 11.71 2.50 -15.39
C GLY A 300 10.44 1.74 -15.79
N LEU A 301 9.90 0.89 -14.92
CA LEU A 301 8.68 0.10 -15.18
C LEU A 301 7.42 0.95 -15.03
N ASP A 302 6.40 0.74 -15.86
CA ASP A 302 5.07 1.37 -15.77
C ASP A 302 4.21 0.64 -14.71
N ILE A 303 4.55 0.81 -13.44
CA ILE A 303 3.86 0.14 -12.32
C ILE A 303 2.38 0.57 -12.25
N ALA A 304 2.12 1.86 -12.41
CA ALA A 304 0.75 2.38 -12.44
C ALA A 304 -0.08 1.71 -13.53
N GLY A 305 0.53 1.48 -14.70
CA GLY A 305 -0.10 0.78 -15.79
C GLY A 305 -0.48 -0.66 -15.46
N LEU A 306 0.41 -1.40 -14.84
CA LEU A 306 0.14 -2.79 -14.42
C LEU A 306 -0.98 -2.88 -13.39
N ILE A 307 -1.04 -1.93 -12.45
CA ILE A 307 -2.14 -1.86 -11.46
C ILE A 307 -3.47 -1.56 -12.15
N VAL A 308 -3.52 -0.60 -13.08
CA VAL A 308 -4.72 -0.24 -13.83
C VAL A 308 -5.20 -1.39 -14.71
N GLU A 309 -4.31 -2.10 -15.39
CA GLU A 309 -4.64 -3.28 -16.18
C GLU A 309 -5.23 -4.40 -15.32
N HIS A 310 -4.67 -4.63 -14.13
CA HIS A 310 -5.21 -5.60 -13.20
C HIS A 310 -6.60 -5.17 -12.68
N ALA A 311 -6.78 -3.90 -12.32
CA ALA A 311 -8.06 -3.34 -11.93
C ALA A 311 -9.12 -3.50 -13.03
N ALA A 312 -8.77 -3.18 -14.28
CA ALA A 312 -9.67 -3.34 -15.43
C ALA A 312 -10.08 -4.81 -15.67
N ARG A 313 -9.21 -5.77 -15.34
CA ARG A 313 -9.47 -7.22 -15.47
C ARG A 313 -10.45 -7.73 -14.43
N ILE A 314 -10.37 -7.25 -13.19
CA ILE A 314 -11.28 -7.65 -12.10
C ILE A 314 -12.57 -6.83 -12.07
N ALA A 315 -12.65 -5.75 -12.86
CA ALA A 315 -13.81 -4.88 -12.96
C ALA A 315 -15.06 -5.67 -13.32
N ARG A 316 -16.23 -5.22 -12.82
CA ARG A 316 -17.52 -5.75 -13.28
C ARG A 316 -17.65 -5.62 -14.80
N ALA A 317 -18.30 -6.58 -15.44
CA ALA A 317 -18.70 -6.40 -16.80
C ALA A 317 -19.56 -5.11 -16.93
N PRO A 318 -19.37 -4.30 -17.99
CA PRO A 318 -20.18 -3.10 -18.17
C PRO A 318 -21.67 -3.48 -18.16
N THR A 319 -22.45 -2.86 -17.29
CA THR A 319 -23.91 -2.93 -17.43
C THR A 319 -24.24 -2.22 -18.74
N ARG A 320 -24.64 -2.97 -19.76
CA ARG A 320 -25.16 -2.38 -21.00
C ARG A 320 -26.47 -1.68 -20.62
N ALA A 321 -26.48 -0.36 -20.72
CA ALA A 321 -27.69 0.45 -20.64
C ALA A 321 -28.59 0.16 -21.86
#